data_31ae72e9c8becd9fe14248b4084052be
#
_entry.id   31ae72e9c8becd9fe14248b4084052be
#
_cell.length_a   1.000
_cell.length_b   1.000
_cell.length_c   1.000
_cell.angle_alpha   90.00
_cell.angle_beta   90.00
_cell.angle_gamma   90.00
#
_symmetry.space_group_name_H-M   'P 1'
#
loop_
_entity.id
_entity.type
_entity.pdbx_description
1 polymer ?
#
loop_
_entity_poly.entity_id
_entity_poly.type
_entity_poly.pdbx_seq_one_letter_code
_entity_poly.pdbx_strand_id
1 'polypeptide(L)'
;DLIDVWFDSGSMPYAQWHYPFENKEKVDAGGACPADFIAEGVDQTRGWFYTLHAIATMVFDQVAYKRVVSNGLVLDKNGQKMSKRLGNAVDPFETLSTYGPDATRWYMITNAQPWDNLKFDVAGIGEVQRKFFGTLHNTYNFLALYAGADGYQGGEQDVPYVDRPEIDRWILSRLQGLVEEVDSAFEALEPTRAGRAIQDFVVDELSNWHVRLSRRRFWKGEMNIDKQSAYQTLTTCLRTVAILGSPIAPFYMDRLFRDITGQNESVHLALFPVADAGQRDEALEARMTLARKLSSQVLSLRKREKIRVRQPLRRIMVPALDDATAGHLSLISALICSEVNVKEVEILRDDSAFVKKAKADYKALGRAMGPRMKAVASAIGAMTSADVTKLERDGVLSLDPGDGQVPIELTTAHVTIQTEDIPGWLVSSEGGVTVALDAVSYTHLRAHETKKHRVC
;
A
#
# COMPACT_ATOMS: atom_id res chain seq x y z
N ASP A 1 30.33 -18.69 -44.85
CA ASP A 1 29.39 -19.58 -44.13
C ASP A 1 28.31 -18.73 -43.47
N LEU A 2 27.09 -19.25 -43.40
CA LEU A 2 25.98 -18.61 -42.71
C LEU A 2 26.02 -19.01 -41.24
N ILE A 3 25.89 -18.03 -40.36
CA ILE A 3 25.74 -18.25 -38.90
C ILE A 3 24.30 -17.97 -38.55
N ASP A 4 23.72 -18.82 -37.69
CA ASP A 4 22.38 -18.66 -37.20
C ASP A 4 22.29 -17.44 -36.28
N VAL A 5 21.26 -16.59 -36.45
CA VAL A 5 21.03 -15.37 -35.69
C VAL A 5 20.92 -15.64 -34.17
N TRP A 6 20.36 -16.78 -33.82
CA TRP A 6 20.24 -17.17 -32.40
C TRP A 6 21.57 -17.58 -31.79
N PHE A 7 22.52 -18.11 -32.59
CA PHE A 7 23.88 -18.34 -32.10
C PHE A 7 24.60 -17.01 -31.81
N ASP A 8 24.46 -16.05 -32.72
CA ASP A 8 25.01 -14.69 -32.55
C ASP A 8 24.49 -14.06 -31.24
N SER A 9 23.16 -14.05 -31.07
CA SER A 9 22.49 -13.52 -29.90
C SER A 9 22.85 -14.29 -28.62
N GLY A 10 22.97 -15.64 -28.68
CA GLY A 10 23.28 -16.47 -27.54
C GLY A 10 24.76 -16.44 -27.13
N SER A 11 25.68 -16.01 -28.01
CA SER A 11 27.10 -15.82 -27.73
C SER A 11 27.44 -14.45 -27.12
N MET A 12 26.47 -13.52 -27.07
CA MET A 12 26.66 -12.16 -26.58
C MET A 12 27.40 -12.05 -25.22
N PRO A 13 27.13 -12.89 -24.20
CA PRO A 13 27.83 -12.80 -22.90
C PRO A 13 29.34 -12.91 -23.00
N TYR A 14 29.84 -13.56 -24.03
CA TYR A 14 31.26 -13.77 -24.30
C TYR A 14 31.78 -12.82 -25.38
N ALA A 15 31.03 -12.68 -26.45
CA ALA A 15 31.39 -11.86 -27.59
C ALA A 15 31.57 -10.36 -27.24
N GLN A 16 30.78 -9.83 -26.33
CA GLN A 16 30.93 -8.44 -25.86
C GLN A 16 32.30 -8.16 -25.21
N TRP A 17 32.96 -9.18 -24.70
CA TRP A 17 34.29 -9.09 -24.10
C TRP A 17 35.41 -9.43 -25.10
N HIS A 18 35.07 -9.78 -26.34
CA HIS A 18 35.98 -10.31 -27.34
C HIS A 18 36.73 -11.57 -26.86
N TYR A 19 36.04 -12.39 -26.07
CA TYR A 19 36.57 -13.65 -25.56
C TYR A 19 36.77 -14.64 -26.72
N PRO A 20 37.85 -15.47 -26.74
CA PRO A 20 38.93 -15.58 -25.74
C PRO A 20 40.15 -14.71 -26.01
N PHE A 21 40.09 -13.81 -26.98
CA PHE A 21 41.24 -13.02 -27.48
C PHE A 21 41.60 -11.84 -26.59
N GLU A 22 40.57 -11.24 -25.95
CA GLU A 22 40.70 -10.13 -25.00
C GLU A 22 39.84 -10.40 -23.76
N ASN A 23 40.14 -9.73 -22.65
CA ASN A 23 39.35 -9.77 -21.41
C ASN A 23 39.01 -11.21 -20.90
N LYS A 24 39.90 -12.17 -21.21
CA LYS A 24 39.68 -13.58 -20.86
C LYS A 24 39.49 -13.78 -19.35
N GLU A 25 40.19 -13.04 -18.53
CA GLU A 25 40.11 -13.07 -17.08
C GLU A 25 38.72 -12.70 -16.55
N LYS A 26 37.96 -11.84 -17.21
CA LYS A 26 36.64 -11.44 -16.80
C LYS A 26 35.61 -12.58 -16.92
N VAL A 27 35.80 -13.42 -17.92
CA VAL A 27 34.92 -14.59 -18.17
C VAL A 27 35.40 -15.78 -17.33
N ASP A 28 36.67 -16.12 -17.39
CA ASP A 28 37.24 -17.27 -16.68
C ASP A 28 37.15 -17.17 -15.15
N ALA A 29 37.24 -15.95 -14.60
CA ALA A 29 37.09 -15.72 -13.17
C ALA A 29 35.61 -15.69 -12.69
N GLY A 30 34.65 -15.86 -13.58
CA GLY A 30 33.23 -15.84 -13.25
C GLY A 30 32.65 -14.44 -12.94
N GLY A 31 33.39 -13.37 -13.20
CA GLY A 31 32.93 -11.98 -12.96
C GLY A 31 31.95 -11.45 -14.00
N ALA A 32 32.04 -11.97 -15.25
CA ALA A 32 31.17 -11.56 -16.36
C ALA A 32 30.10 -12.62 -16.71
N CYS A 33 30.32 -13.88 -16.37
CA CYS A 33 29.45 -15.01 -16.64
C CYS A 33 29.52 -16.02 -15.47
N PRO A 34 28.36 -16.60 -15.04
CA PRO A 34 27.00 -16.37 -15.54
C PRO A 34 26.44 -14.98 -15.19
N ALA A 35 25.49 -14.48 -15.97
CA ALA A 35 24.78 -13.23 -15.67
C ALA A 35 24.02 -13.35 -14.34
N ASP A 36 24.00 -12.29 -13.54
CA ASP A 36 23.25 -12.30 -12.28
C ASP A 36 21.75 -12.30 -12.50
N PHE A 37 21.28 -11.60 -13.55
CA PHE A 37 19.87 -11.44 -13.87
C PHE A 37 19.66 -11.19 -15.37
N ILE A 38 18.61 -11.81 -15.92
CA ILE A 38 18.07 -11.51 -17.25
C ILE A 38 16.54 -11.41 -17.21
N ALA A 39 15.94 -10.61 -18.12
CA ALA A 39 14.49 -10.47 -18.23
C ALA A 39 14.08 -10.25 -19.68
N GLU A 40 13.19 -11.07 -20.20
CA GLU A 40 12.60 -10.96 -21.54
C GLU A 40 11.22 -11.60 -21.59
N GLY A 41 10.54 -11.53 -22.73
CA GLY A 41 9.23 -12.14 -22.94
C GLY A 41 9.24 -13.68 -22.84
N VAL A 42 8.10 -14.25 -22.53
CA VAL A 42 7.91 -15.71 -22.38
C VAL A 42 8.24 -16.51 -23.64
N ASP A 43 8.17 -15.90 -24.82
CA ASP A 43 8.55 -16.49 -26.10
C ASP A 43 10.04 -16.82 -26.18
N GLN A 44 10.89 -16.15 -25.39
CA GLN A 44 12.34 -16.36 -25.34
C GLN A 44 12.75 -17.68 -24.66
N THR A 45 11.82 -18.38 -24.05
CA THR A 45 12.02 -19.78 -23.61
C THR A 45 12.37 -20.73 -24.76
N ARG A 46 11.99 -20.37 -26.01
CA ARG A 46 12.33 -21.07 -27.26
C ARG A 46 13.24 -20.24 -28.18
N GLY A 47 13.84 -19.19 -27.66
CA GLY A 47 14.73 -18.29 -28.36
C GLY A 47 15.98 -18.00 -27.52
N TRP A 48 16.11 -16.77 -27.08
CA TRP A 48 17.32 -16.27 -26.43
C TRP A 48 17.69 -16.99 -25.13
N PHE A 49 16.73 -17.26 -24.26
CA PHE A 49 17.02 -18.02 -23.01
C PHE A 49 17.61 -19.40 -23.30
N TYR A 50 17.05 -20.09 -24.30
CA TYR A 50 17.52 -21.41 -24.71
C TYR A 50 18.93 -21.36 -25.30
N THR A 51 19.20 -20.42 -26.23
CA THR A 51 20.51 -20.34 -26.92
C THR A 51 21.62 -19.89 -25.98
N LEU A 52 21.35 -18.92 -25.07
CA LEU A 52 22.27 -18.57 -24.00
C LEU A 52 22.70 -19.79 -23.19
N HIS A 53 21.72 -20.56 -22.73
CA HIS A 53 21.95 -21.73 -21.88
C HIS A 53 22.64 -22.88 -22.64
N ALA A 54 22.24 -23.12 -23.88
CA ALA A 54 22.87 -24.14 -24.74
C ALA A 54 24.34 -23.86 -24.98
N ILE A 55 24.71 -22.61 -25.32
CA ILE A 55 26.11 -22.23 -25.58
C ILE A 55 26.92 -22.32 -24.28
N ALA A 56 26.40 -21.78 -23.17
CA ALA A 56 27.09 -21.82 -21.87
C ALA A 56 27.35 -23.27 -21.43
N THR A 57 26.39 -24.15 -21.58
CA THR A 57 26.54 -25.56 -21.20
C THR A 57 27.52 -26.30 -22.10
N MET A 58 27.44 -26.12 -23.43
CA MET A 58 28.33 -26.80 -24.36
C MET A 58 29.78 -26.33 -24.30
N VAL A 59 30.02 -25.04 -24.04
CA VAL A 59 31.36 -24.46 -24.09
C VAL A 59 32.03 -24.37 -22.71
N PHE A 60 31.25 -24.09 -21.68
CA PHE A 60 31.76 -23.79 -20.34
C PHE A 60 31.26 -24.75 -19.24
N ASP A 61 30.40 -25.69 -19.55
CA ASP A 61 29.78 -26.64 -18.60
C ASP A 61 29.14 -25.92 -17.40
N GLN A 62 28.48 -24.79 -17.65
CA GLN A 62 27.85 -23.95 -16.61
C GLN A 62 26.53 -23.34 -17.10
N VAL A 63 25.77 -22.77 -16.16
CA VAL A 63 24.56 -21.98 -16.47
C VAL A 63 24.95 -20.64 -17.10
N ALA A 64 24.09 -20.09 -17.97
CA ALA A 64 24.32 -18.79 -18.59
C ALA A 64 23.90 -17.62 -17.67
N TYR A 65 22.95 -17.87 -16.77
CA TYR A 65 22.37 -16.86 -15.87
C TYR A 65 21.89 -17.52 -14.57
N LYS A 66 21.93 -16.76 -13.48
CA LYS A 66 21.53 -17.20 -12.14
C LYS A 66 20.04 -17.00 -11.88
N ARG A 67 19.48 -15.90 -12.38
CA ARG A 67 18.07 -15.50 -12.18
C ARG A 67 17.46 -15.05 -13.51
N VAL A 68 16.18 -15.37 -13.72
CA VAL A 68 15.45 -14.96 -14.94
C VAL A 68 14.01 -14.57 -14.58
N VAL A 69 13.56 -13.48 -15.15
CA VAL A 69 12.15 -13.11 -15.18
C VAL A 69 11.63 -13.29 -16.60
N SER A 70 10.70 -14.24 -16.75
CA SER A 70 10.01 -14.48 -18.02
C SER A 70 8.73 -13.65 -18.05
N ASN A 71 8.75 -12.52 -18.78
CA ASN A 71 7.64 -11.57 -18.78
C ASN A 71 6.43 -12.12 -19.51
N GLY A 72 5.25 -11.90 -18.94
CA GLY A 72 3.96 -12.18 -19.57
C GLY A 72 3.67 -11.25 -20.75
N LEU A 73 2.57 -11.53 -21.43
CA LEU A 73 2.15 -10.73 -22.61
C LEU A 73 1.43 -9.44 -22.17
N VAL A 74 1.65 -8.37 -22.92
CA VAL A 74 0.83 -7.16 -22.84
C VAL A 74 -0.40 -7.33 -23.74
N LEU A 75 -1.56 -7.42 -23.12
CA LEU A 75 -2.86 -7.61 -23.75
C LEU A 75 -3.65 -6.29 -23.76
N ASP A 76 -4.67 -6.17 -24.59
CA ASP A 76 -5.59 -5.04 -24.50
C ASP A 76 -6.42 -5.08 -23.20
N LYS A 77 -7.20 -4.04 -22.94
CA LYS A 77 -8.06 -3.94 -21.75
C LYS A 77 -9.06 -5.10 -21.58
N ASN A 78 -9.40 -5.78 -22.69
CA ASN A 78 -10.31 -6.93 -22.70
C ASN A 78 -9.57 -8.27 -22.54
N GLY A 79 -8.23 -8.25 -22.49
CA GLY A 79 -7.39 -9.45 -22.38
C GLY A 79 -7.11 -10.13 -23.71
N GLN A 80 -7.27 -9.42 -24.84
CA GLN A 80 -6.96 -9.93 -26.16
C GLN A 80 -5.55 -9.50 -26.60
N LYS A 81 -4.88 -10.34 -27.40
CA LYS A 81 -3.57 -10.00 -27.97
C LYS A 81 -3.69 -8.76 -28.86
N MET A 82 -2.84 -7.76 -28.60
CA MET A 82 -2.77 -6.56 -29.41
C MET A 82 -2.26 -6.86 -30.83
N SER A 83 -2.90 -6.30 -31.85
CA SER A 83 -2.41 -6.34 -33.21
C SER A 83 -2.87 -5.12 -34.00
N LYS A 84 -2.03 -4.64 -34.91
CA LYS A 84 -2.37 -3.54 -35.83
C LYS A 84 -3.61 -3.88 -36.66
N ARG A 85 -3.77 -5.15 -37.04
CA ARG A 85 -4.91 -5.63 -37.87
C ARG A 85 -6.25 -5.51 -37.13
N LEU A 86 -6.27 -5.71 -35.83
CA LEU A 86 -7.49 -5.60 -35.01
C LEU A 86 -7.75 -4.17 -34.53
N GLY A 87 -6.84 -3.23 -34.77
CA GLY A 87 -6.97 -1.84 -34.32
C GLY A 87 -6.98 -1.66 -32.81
N ASN A 88 -6.54 -2.68 -32.06
CA ASN A 88 -6.48 -2.65 -30.59
C ASN A 88 -5.05 -2.45 -30.06
N ALA A 89 -4.09 -2.18 -30.94
CA ALA A 89 -2.72 -1.86 -30.54
C ALA A 89 -2.64 -0.42 -30.05
N VAL A 90 -2.01 -0.22 -28.90
CA VAL A 90 -1.72 1.11 -28.35
C VAL A 90 -0.37 1.58 -28.88
N ASP A 91 -0.30 2.81 -29.38
CA ASP A 91 0.97 3.41 -29.79
C ASP A 91 1.77 3.82 -28.53
N PRO A 92 2.96 3.24 -28.34
CA PRO A 92 3.78 3.56 -27.16
C PRO A 92 4.29 5.00 -27.17
N PHE A 93 4.61 5.58 -28.32
CA PHE A 93 5.14 6.95 -28.40
C PHE A 93 4.06 7.98 -28.10
N GLU A 94 2.84 7.79 -28.60
CA GLU A 94 1.69 8.62 -28.24
C GLU A 94 1.38 8.52 -26.73
N THR A 95 1.42 7.31 -26.19
CA THR A 95 1.23 7.07 -24.74
C THR A 95 2.30 7.78 -23.90
N LEU A 96 3.57 7.63 -24.27
CA LEU A 96 4.69 8.29 -23.55
C LEU A 96 4.63 9.82 -23.68
N SER A 97 4.23 10.33 -24.85
CA SER A 97 4.05 11.77 -25.06
C SER A 97 2.93 12.36 -24.20
N THR A 98 1.83 11.61 -24.02
CA THR A 98 0.64 12.06 -23.30
C THR A 98 0.79 11.92 -21.80
N TYR A 99 1.30 10.80 -21.32
CA TYR A 99 1.32 10.46 -19.89
C TYR A 99 2.71 10.52 -19.25
N GLY A 100 3.76 10.59 -20.06
CA GLY A 100 5.14 10.52 -19.61
C GLY A 100 5.63 9.09 -19.36
N PRO A 101 6.94 8.88 -19.38
CA PRO A 101 7.55 7.56 -19.23
C PRO A 101 7.34 6.98 -17.83
N ASP A 102 7.50 7.78 -16.78
CA ASP A 102 7.45 7.28 -15.40
C ASP A 102 6.06 6.81 -14.98
N ALA A 103 5.01 7.53 -15.36
CA ALA A 103 3.65 7.09 -15.07
C ALA A 103 3.30 5.80 -15.84
N THR A 104 3.76 5.67 -17.07
CA THR A 104 3.58 4.47 -17.90
C THR A 104 4.34 3.28 -17.29
N ARG A 105 5.63 3.46 -16.91
CA ARG A 105 6.44 2.43 -16.26
C ARG A 105 5.82 2.00 -14.92
N TRP A 106 5.42 2.97 -14.09
CA TRP A 106 4.80 2.70 -12.80
C TRP A 106 3.51 1.89 -12.95
N TYR A 107 2.64 2.29 -13.88
CA TYR A 107 1.42 1.55 -14.19
C TYR A 107 1.72 0.11 -14.60
N MET A 108 2.64 -0.10 -15.54
CA MET A 108 2.96 -1.44 -16.03
C MET A 108 3.51 -2.34 -14.94
N ILE A 109 4.39 -1.81 -14.10
CA ILE A 109 5.05 -2.56 -13.01
C ILE A 109 4.07 -2.87 -11.88
N THR A 110 3.19 -1.91 -11.49
CA THR A 110 2.33 -2.08 -10.32
C THR A 110 0.99 -2.74 -10.62
N ASN A 111 0.56 -2.78 -11.89
CA ASN A 111 -0.75 -3.32 -12.26
C ASN A 111 -0.78 -4.85 -12.29
N ALA A 112 0.29 -5.49 -12.73
CA ALA A 112 0.43 -6.95 -12.75
C ALA A 112 1.86 -7.37 -12.41
N GLN A 113 2.02 -8.61 -11.92
CA GLN A 113 3.36 -9.19 -11.75
C GLN A 113 4.03 -9.31 -13.12
N PRO A 114 5.36 -9.20 -13.23
CA PRO A 114 6.06 -9.27 -14.51
C PRO A 114 5.75 -10.54 -15.31
N TRP A 115 5.58 -11.68 -14.67
CA TRP A 115 5.28 -12.98 -15.30
C TRP A 115 3.79 -13.20 -15.62
N ASP A 116 2.91 -12.32 -15.15
CA ASP A 116 1.49 -12.37 -15.49
C ASP A 116 1.19 -11.57 -16.74
N ASN A 117 0.11 -11.93 -17.44
CA ASN A 117 -0.35 -11.14 -18.57
C ASN A 117 -0.94 -9.81 -18.11
N LEU A 118 -0.37 -8.72 -18.58
CA LEU A 118 -0.84 -7.37 -18.29
C LEU A 118 -2.01 -6.98 -19.19
N LYS A 119 -3.18 -6.72 -18.62
CA LYS A 119 -4.29 -6.05 -19.32
C LYS A 119 -4.02 -4.55 -19.33
N PHE A 120 -3.58 -4.05 -20.47
CA PHE A 120 -3.17 -2.65 -20.61
C PHE A 120 -4.38 -1.76 -20.88
N ASP A 121 -4.65 -0.85 -19.96
CA ASP A 121 -5.66 0.19 -20.09
C ASP A 121 -5.01 1.56 -19.90
N VAL A 122 -5.05 2.38 -20.94
CA VAL A 122 -4.49 3.75 -20.92
C VAL A 122 -5.11 4.61 -19.80
N ALA A 123 -6.38 4.40 -19.47
CA ALA A 123 -7.04 5.10 -18.37
C ALA A 123 -6.37 4.84 -17.00
N GLY A 124 -5.80 3.64 -16.82
CA GLY A 124 -5.06 3.27 -15.61
C GLY A 124 -3.78 4.09 -15.42
N ILE A 125 -3.11 4.49 -16.50
CA ILE A 125 -1.94 5.39 -16.42
C ILE A 125 -2.35 6.75 -15.89
N GLY A 126 -3.45 7.31 -16.38
CA GLY A 126 -4.00 8.57 -15.87
C GLY A 126 -4.42 8.49 -14.39
N GLU A 127 -4.86 7.31 -13.94
CA GLU A 127 -5.15 7.07 -12.53
C GLU A 127 -3.88 7.09 -11.67
N VAL A 128 -2.80 6.45 -12.12
CA VAL A 128 -1.48 6.49 -11.47
C VAL A 128 -0.95 7.91 -11.40
N GLN A 129 -1.01 8.68 -12.51
CA GLN A 129 -0.61 10.08 -12.50
C GLN A 129 -1.35 10.87 -11.42
N ARG A 130 -2.66 10.73 -11.35
CA ARG A 130 -3.50 11.50 -10.43
C ARG A 130 -3.35 11.05 -8.98
N LYS A 131 -3.42 9.74 -8.72
CA LYS A 131 -3.47 9.19 -7.38
C LYS A 131 -2.10 9.06 -6.73
N PHE A 132 -1.08 8.66 -7.46
CA PHE A 132 0.26 8.46 -6.92
C PHE A 132 1.16 9.68 -7.15
N PHE A 133 1.53 9.97 -8.41
CA PHE A 133 2.45 11.08 -8.70
C PHE A 133 1.89 12.43 -8.28
N GLY A 134 0.58 12.67 -8.50
CA GLY A 134 -0.07 13.88 -8.06
C GLY A 134 -0.06 14.04 -6.54
N THR A 135 -0.27 12.95 -5.79
CA THR A 135 -0.19 12.96 -4.33
C THR A 135 1.23 13.21 -3.84
N LEU A 136 2.21 12.52 -4.41
CA LEU A 136 3.63 12.72 -4.09
C LEU A 136 4.08 14.14 -4.39
N HIS A 137 3.73 14.65 -5.57
CA HIS A 137 4.03 16.03 -5.98
C HIS A 137 3.39 17.07 -5.05
N ASN A 138 2.14 16.89 -4.69
CA ASN A 138 1.45 17.78 -3.75
C ASN A 138 2.07 17.73 -2.35
N THR A 139 2.56 16.57 -1.92
CA THR A 139 3.28 16.41 -0.65
C THR A 139 4.62 17.15 -0.68
N TYR A 140 5.36 17.04 -1.78
CA TYR A 140 6.58 17.81 -2.00
C TYR A 140 6.29 19.32 -2.07
N ASN A 141 5.30 19.75 -2.84
CA ASN A 141 4.92 21.17 -2.94
C ASN A 141 4.51 21.75 -1.58
N PHE A 142 3.85 20.95 -0.75
CA PHE A 142 3.53 21.36 0.63
C PHE A 142 4.80 21.62 1.43
N LEU A 143 5.78 20.70 1.38
CA LEU A 143 7.08 20.91 2.02
C LEU A 143 7.78 22.16 1.49
N ALA A 144 7.93 22.29 0.17
CA ALA A 144 8.65 23.38 -0.47
C ALA A 144 8.02 24.76 -0.19
N LEU A 145 6.68 24.84 -0.23
CA LEU A 145 5.93 26.08 0.06
C LEU A 145 6.21 26.60 1.47
N TYR A 146 6.08 25.73 2.47
CA TYR A 146 6.25 26.15 3.87
C TYR A 146 7.71 26.30 4.25
N ALA A 147 8.61 25.46 3.75
CA ALA A 147 10.06 25.63 3.91
C ALA A 147 10.51 26.99 3.35
N GLY A 148 10.05 27.36 2.15
CA GLY A 148 10.34 28.66 1.56
C GLY A 148 9.77 29.83 2.37
N ALA A 149 8.55 29.71 2.89
CA ALA A 149 7.92 30.74 3.71
C ALA A 149 8.61 30.95 5.07
N ASP A 150 9.10 29.87 5.67
CA ASP A 150 9.79 29.90 6.97
C ASP A 150 11.31 30.09 6.85
N GLY A 151 11.87 30.12 5.63
CA GLY A 151 13.31 30.18 5.39
C GLY A 151 14.08 28.92 5.81
N TYR A 152 13.39 27.79 5.94
CA TYR A 152 14.01 26.50 6.27
C TYR A 152 14.79 25.98 5.07
N GLN A 153 16.11 25.75 5.25
CA GLN A 153 17.00 25.27 4.18
C GLN A 153 17.55 23.87 4.41
N GLY A 154 17.25 23.26 5.57
CA GLY A 154 17.90 22.03 5.99
C GLY A 154 19.37 22.27 6.36
N GLY A 155 19.86 21.79 7.42
CA GLY A 155 21.23 22.05 7.92
C GLY A 155 21.24 22.43 9.37
N GLU A 156 20.05 22.62 9.94
CA GLU A 156 19.87 22.71 11.38
C GLU A 156 20.22 21.36 12.01
N GLN A 157 20.64 21.41 13.27
CA GLN A 157 20.91 20.20 14.03
C GLN A 157 19.68 19.27 14.02
N ASP A 158 19.88 18.01 13.71
CA ASP A 158 18.81 17.03 13.69
C ASP A 158 18.18 16.88 15.08
N VAL A 159 16.84 16.91 15.10
CA VAL A 159 16.09 16.55 16.30
C VAL A 159 16.24 15.04 16.50
N PRO A 160 16.76 14.58 17.66
CA PRO A 160 16.91 13.17 17.93
C PRO A 160 15.58 12.42 17.80
N TYR A 161 15.61 11.17 17.31
CA TYR A 161 14.40 10.37 17.10
C TYR A 161 13.51 10.30 18.34
N VAL A 162 14.11 10.11 19.52
CA VAL A 162 13.40 9.98 20.80
C VAL A 162 12.68 11.27 21.23
N ASP A 163 13.17 12.43 20.80
CA ASP A 163 12.62 13.74 21.13
C ASP A 163 11.55 14.21 20.13
N ARG A 164 11.38 13.46 19.04
CA ARG A 164 10.35 13.77 18.04
C ARG A 164 8.97 13.44 18.56
N PRO A 165 7.93 14.20 18.15
CA PRO A 165 6.53 13.85 18.43
C PRO A 165 6.17 12.43 17.94
N GLU A 166 5.22 11.80 18.60
CA GLU A 166 4.79 10.43 18.32
C GLU A 166 4.40 10.22 16.85
N ILE A 167 3.75 11.21 16.23
CA ILE A 167 3.36 11.14 14.82
C ILE A 167 4.56 11.11 13.86
N ASP A 168 5.66 11.78 14.21
CA ASP A 168 6.90 11.77 13.43
C ASP A 168 7.65 10.45 13.64
N ARG A 169 7.74 9.97 14.88
CA ARG A 169 8.34 8.66 15.18
C ARG A 169 7.59 7.53 14.49
N TRP A 170 6.27 7.62 14.46
CA TRP A 170 5.44 6.64 13.75
C TRP A 170 5.76 6.58 12.25
N ILE A 171 5.76 7.71 11.54
CA ILE A 171 5.99 7.68 10.09
C ILE A 171 7.44 7.27 9.76
N LEU A 172 8.40 7.61 10.62
CA LEU A 172 9.78 7.15 10.47
C LEU A 172 9.92 5.65 10.73
N SER A 173 9.22 5.10 11.72
CA SER A 173 9.14 3.65 11.94
C SER A 173 8.55 2.93 10.73
N ARG A 174 7.44 3.44 10.18
CA ARG A 174 6.84 2.92 8.94
C ARG A 174 7.77 3.00 7.74
N LEU A 175 8.57 4.09 7.67
CA LEU A 175 9.57 4.26 6.62
C LEU A 175 10.66 3.18 6.69
N GLN A 176 11.12 2.80 7.88
CA GLN A 176 12.07 1.70 8.04
C GLN A 176 11.47 0.37 7.55
N GLY A 177 10.21 0.10 7.89
CA GLY A 177 9.50 -1.07 7.37
C GLY A 177 9.33 -1.05 5.85
N LEU A 178 9.10 0.12 5.26
CA LEU A 178 9.06 0.27 3.81
C LEU A 178 10.42 -0.05 3.17
N VAL A 179 11.52 0.43 3.76
CA VAL A 179 12.87 0.14 3.27
C VAL A 179 13.13 -1.37 3.25
N GLU A 180 12.83 -2.06 4.35
CA GLU A 180 12.98 -3.54 4.44
C GLU A 180 12.11 -4.27 3.41
N GLU A 181 10.86 -3.86 3.25
CA GLU A 181 9.92 -4.49 2.33
C GLU A 181 10.35 -4.30 0.87
N VAL A 182 10.77 -3.08 0.50
CA VAL A 182 11.19 -2.76 -0.87
C VAL A 182 12.50 -3.47 -1.22
N ASP A 183 13.47 -3.48 -0.30
CA ASP A 183 14.73 -4.20 -0.48
C ASP A 183 14.49 -5.70 -0.69
N SER A 184 13.72 -6.32 0.21
CA SER A 184 13.31 -7.72 0.10
C SER A 184 12.55 -8.03 -1.20
N ALA A 185 11.70 -7.09 -1.65
CA ALA A 185 10.93 -7.26 -2.88
C ALA A 185 11.84 -7.22 -4.13
N PHE A 186 12.79 -6.30 -4.18
CA PHE A 186 13.74 -6.24 -5.30
C PHE A 186 14.70 -7.44 -5.30
N GLU A 187 15.18 -7.90 -4.15
CA GLU A 187 15.96 -9.13 -4.06
C GLU A 187 15.20 -10.38 -4.53
N ALA A 188 13.89 -10.42 -4.27
CA ALA A 188 13.01 -11.49 -4.74
C ALA A 188 12.57 -11.32 -6.21
N LEU A 189 13.00 -10.27 -6.91
CA LEU A 189 12.57 -9.90 -8.27
C LEU A 189 11.06 -9.65 -8.38
N GLU A 190 10.47 -9.08 -7.33
CA GLU A 190 9.05 -8.73 -7.23
C GLU A 190 8.82 -7.20 -7.29
N PRO A 191 9.13 -6.52 -8.39
CA PRO A 191 9.03 -5.06 -8.47
C PRO A 191 7.60 -4.53 -8.29
N THR A 192 6.60 -5.36 -8.56
CA THR A 192 5.18 -5.04 -8.32
C THR A 192 4.92 -4.84 -6.83
N ARG A 193 5.46 -5.71 -5.97
CA ARG A 193 5.35 -5.58 -4.51
C ARG A 193 6.05 -4.31 -4.03
N ALA A 194 7.26 -4.06 -4.49
CA ALA A 194 8.01 -2.84 -4.17
C ALA A 194 7.24 -1.57 -4.56
N GLY A 195 6.77 -1.49 -5.81
CA GLY A 195 6.04 -0.31 -6.29
C GLY A 195 4.72 -0.06 -5.56
N ARG A 196 3.97 -1.12 -5.21
CA ARG A 196 2.73 -1.01 -4.42
C ARG A 196 3.01 -0.56 -3.00
N ALA A 197 4.01 -1.11 -2.33
CA ALA A 197 4.40 -0.70 -0.98
C ALA A 197 4.77 0.78 -0.93
N ILE A 198 5.57 1.28 -1.89
CA ILE A 198 5.90 2.70 -2.01
C ILE A 198 4.65 3.56 -2.21
N GLN A 199 3.75 3.13 -3.10
CA GLN A 199 2.51 3.85 -3.40
C GLN A 199 1.61 3.95 -2.16
N ASP A 200 1.39 2.85 -1.46
CA ASP A 200 0.55 2.79 -0.27
C ASP A 200 1.13 3.65 0.87
N PHE A 201 2.45 3.59 1.09
CA PHE A 201 3.12 4.46 2.04
C PHE A 201 2.92 5.95 1.71
N VAL A 202 3.15 6.35 0.47
CA VAL A 202 3.04 7.76 0.04
C VAL A 202 1.62 8.27 0.15
N VAL A 203 0.65 7.48 -0.34
CA VAL A 203 -0.75 7.92 -0.42
C VAL A 203 -1.42 7.85 0.94
N ASP A 204 -1.37 6.70 1.60
CA ASP A 204 -2.21 6.42 2.77
C ASP A 204 -1.56 6.84 4.08
N GLU A 205 -0.22 6.71 4.18
CA GLU A 205 0.48 6.97 5.43
C GLU A 205 1.10 8.38 5.45
N LEU A 206 1.91 8.72 4.45
CA LEU A 206 2.61 10.00 4.42
C LEU A 206 1.65 11.16 4.14
N SER A 207 0.92 11.13 3.03
CA SER A 207 0.07 12.25 2.61
C SER A 207 -1.24 12.31 3.39
N ASN A 208 -2.03 11.22 3.35
CA ASN A 208 -3.39 11.20 3.89
C ASN A 208 -3.45 11.07 5.43
N TRP A 209 -2.33 10.76 6.08
CA TRP A 209 -2.30 10.68 7.54
C TRP A 209 -1.27 11.64 8.14
N HIS A 210 0.04 11.41 7.97
CA HIS A 210 1.09 12.20 8.60
C HIS A 210 0.99 13.69 8.23
N VAL A 211 1.04 14.03 6.93
CA VAL A 211 1.00 15.44 6.47
C VAL A 211 -0.31 16.09 6.87
N ARG A 212 -1.45 15.41 6.68
CA ARG A 212 -2.76 15.94 7.02
C ARG A 212 -2.90 16.30 8.49
N LEU A 213 -2.43 15.44 9.39
CA LEU A 213 -2.47 15.67 10.84
C LEU A 213 -1.46 16.73 11.29
N SER A 214 -0.31 16.80 10.60
CA SER A 214 0.78 17.73 10.93
C SER A 214 0.63 19.12 10.33
N ARG A 215 -0.38 19.38 9.49
CA ARG A 215 -0.53 20.67 8.77
C ARG A 215 -0.40 21.90 9.65
N ARG A 216 -0.97 21.88 10.86
CA ARG A 216 -0.95 23.01 11.78
C ARG A 216 0.45 23.34 12.27
N ARG A 217 1.35 22.37 12.33
CA ARG A 217 2.75 22.54 12.75
C ARG A 217 3.55 23.34 11.71
N PHE A 218 3.22 23.21 10.41
CA PHE A 218 3.89 23.94 9.34
C PHE A 218 3.42 25.40 9.22
N TRP A 219 2.13 25.68 9.36
CA TRP A 219 1.57 27.01 9.09
C TRP A 219 1.38 27.88 10.33
N LYS A 220 1.58 27.38 11.55
CA LYS A 220 1.41 28.17 12.79
C LYS A 220 2.74 28.38 13.51
N GLY A 221 2.90 29.63 14.00
CA GLY A 221 3.98 29.99 14.91
C GLY A 221 5.35 30.16 14.25
N GLU A 222 6.27 30.62 15.05
CA GLU A 222 7.69 30.72 14.70
C GLU A 222 8.34 29.34 14.69
N MET A 223 9.55 29.26 14.11
CA MET A 223 10.35 28.05 14.10
C MET A 223 10.63 27.61 15.55
N ASN A 224 10.29 26.37 15.88
CA ASN A 224 10.56 25.72 17.13
C ASN A 224 10.93 24.26 16.89
N ILE A 225 11.32 23.53 17.92
CA ILE A 225 11.78 22.14 17.81
C ILE A 225 10.71 21.19 17.23
N ASP A 226 9.42 21.42 17.53
CA ASP A 226 8.33 20.63 16.95
C ASP A 226 8.16 20.86 15.44
N LYS A 227 8.23 22.13 15.01
CA LYS A 227 8.15 22.50 13.60
C LYS A 227 9.39 22.02 12.83
N GLN A 228 10.58 22.14 13.44
CA GLN A 228 11.82 21.60 12.88
C GLN A 228 11.76 20.09 12.71
N SER A 229 11.27 19.36 13.71
CA SER A 229 11.02 17.91 13.62
C SER A 229 10.10 17.57 12.45
N ALA A 230 9.03 18.33 12.25
CA ALA A 230 8.10 18.12 11.14
C ALA A 230 8.77 18.28 9.76
N TYR A 231 9.59 19.32 9.59
CA TYR A 231 10.35 19.55 8.36
C TYR A 231 11.35 18.41 8.11
N GLN A 232 12.17 18.07 9.09
CA GLN A 232 13.17 17.03 8.98
C GLN A 232 12.54 15.66 8.68
N THR A 233 11.46 15.33 9.34
CA THR A 233 10.72 14.07 9.12
C THR A 233 10.17 13.98 7.70
N LEU A 234 9.50 15.03 7.21
CA LEU A 234 8.92 15.03 5.87
C LEU A 234 10.00 15.00 4.79
N THR A 235 11.10 15.74 4.98
CA THR A 235 12.27 15.72 4.09
C THR A 235 12.88 14.32 4.01
N THR A 236 13.07 13.67 5.16
CA THR A 236 13.60 12.30 5.23
C THR A 236 12.70 11.32 4.49
N CYS A 237 11.38 11.37 4.72
CA CYS A 237 10.43 10.49 4.03
C CYS A 237 10.47 10.67 2.51
N LEU A 238 10.42 11.92 2.02
CA LEU A 238 10.40 12.21 0.58
C LEU A 238 11.73 11.84 -0.10
N ARG A 239 12.86 12.11 0.56
CA ARG A 239 14.18 11.71 0.05
C ARG A 239 14.30 10.20 -0.07
N THR A 240 13.91 9.47 0.95
CA THR A 240 13.96 7.99 0.95
C THR A 240 13.01 7.41 -0.11
N VAL A 241 11.78 7.94 -0.23
CA VAL A 241 10.83 7.53 -1.29
C VAL A 241 11.41 7.77 -2.69
N ALA A 242 12.12 8.89 -2.89
CA ALA A 242 12.77 9.17 -4.18
C ALA A 242 13.84 8.10 -4.52
N ILE A 243 14.65 7.69 -3.54
CA ILE A 243 15.65 6.64 -3.75
C ILE A 243 14.96 5.29 -4.03
N LEU A 244 14.02 4.88 -3.19
CA LEU A 244 13.31 3.61 -3.32
C LEU A 244 12.52 3.48 -4.64
N GLY A 245 11.94 4.59 -5.12
CA GLY A 245 11.14 4.61 -6.34
C GLY A 245 11.95 4.79 -7.63
N SER A 246 13.21 5.17 -7.54
CA SER A 246 14.05 5.51 -8.71
C SER A 246 14.24 4.36 -9.70
N PRO A 247 14.30 3.08 -9.32
CA PRO A 247 14.39 1.98 -10.30
C PRO A 247 13.15 1.87 -11.20
N ILE A 248 11.97 2.28 -10.71
CA ILE A 248 10.71 2.21 -11.45
C ILE A 248 10.43 3.53 -12.20
N ALA A 249 10.59 4.67 -11.52
CA ALA A 249 10.29 6.01 -12.03
C ALA A 249 11.54 6.91 -12.04
N PRO A 250 12.53 6.62 -12.91
CA PRO A 250 13.87 7.21 -12.84
C PRO A 250 13.90 8.73 -13.01
N PHE A 251 13.06 9.29 -13.87
CA PHE A 251 13.13 10.73 -14.19
C PHE A 251 12.48 11.60 -13.11
N TYR A 252 11.28 11.24 -12.67
CA TYR A 252 10.57 11.99 -11.64
C TYR A 252 11.28 11.89 -10.28
N MET A 253 11.76 10.69 -9.93
CA MET A 253 12.44 10.48 -8.65
C MET A 253 13.80 11.18 -8.61
N ASP A 254 14.53 11.26 -9.72
CA ASP A 254 15.78 12.03 -9.82
C ASP A 254 15.49 13.51 -9.63
N ARG A 255 14.47 14.04 -10.27
CA ARG A 255 14.07 15.44 -10.10
C ARG A 255 13.66 15.73 -8.66
N LEU A 256 12.81 14.89 -8.07
CA LEU A 256 12.37 15.03 -6.68
C LEU A 256 13.56 15.01 -5.70
N PHE A 257 14.48 14.08 -5.89
CA PHE A 257 15.68 13.95 -5.04
C PHE A 257 16.55 15.21 -5.09
N ARG A 258 16.82 15.73 -6.28
CA ARG A 258 17.60 16.95 -6.46
C ARG A 258 16.92 18.16 -5.85
N ASP A 259 15.64 18.31 -6.05
CA ASP A 259 14.85 19.41 -5.51
C ASP A 259 14.82 19.40 -3.97
N ILE A 260 14.81 18.21 -3.34
CA ILE A 260 14.81 18.06 -1.88
C ILE A 260 16.21 18.27 -1.29
N THR A 261 17.25 17.75 -1.93
CA THR A 261 18.61 17.78 -1.39
C THR A 261 19.34 19.08 -1.73
N GLY A 262 18.87 19.84 -2.71
CA GLY A 262 19.59 20.99 -3.27
C GLY A 262 20.90 20.61 -3.99
N GLN A 263 21.12 19.32 -4.25
CA GLN A 263 22.33 18.79 -4.86
C GLN A 263 22.11 18.53 -6.35
N ASN A 264 23.19 18.71 -7.14
CA ASN A 264 23.16 18.36 -8.56
C ASN A 264 23.43 16.87 -8.82
N GLU A 265 23.74 16.09 -7.78
CA GLU A 265 23.99 14.68 -7.88
C GLU A 265 22.68 13.91 -8.16
N SER A 266 22.77 12.92 -9.06
CA SER A 266 21.63 12.10 -9.43
C SER A 266 21.26 11.11 -8.32
N VAL A 267 19.97 10.87 -8.14
CA VAL A 267 19.46 9.82 -7.26
C VAL A 267 20.03 8.44 -7.59
N HIS A 268 20.38 8.21 -8.84
CA HIS A 268 20.95 6.94 -9.33
C HIS A 268 22.39 6.68 -8.87
N LEU A 269 23.05 7.69 -8.29
CA LEU A 269 24.37 7.57 -7.65
C LEU A 269 24.25 7.46 -6.12
N ALA A 270 23.05 7.67 -5.56
CA ALA A 270 22.81 7.50 -4.15
C ALA A 270 22.83 6.01 -3.76
N LEU A 271 23.35 5.73 -2.57
CA LEU A 271 23.26 4.38 -2.01
C LEU A 271 21.81 4.04 -1.66
N PHE A 272 21.44 2.79 -1.92
CA PHE A 272 20.13 2.29 -1.49
C PHE A 272 20.04 2.31 0.03
N PRO A 273 18.93 2.78 0.62
CA PRO A 273 18.84 2.95 2.05
C PRO A 273 18.83 1.59 2.77
N VAL A 274 19.50 1.55 3.91
CA VAL A 274 19.47 0.41 4.84
C VAL A 274 18.53 0.76 5.97
N ALA A 275 17.63 -0.15 6.33
CA ALA A 275 16.70 0.05 7.42
C ALA A 275 17.41 0.14 8.78
N ASP A 276 17.01 1.10 9.59
CA ASP A 276 17.47 1.27 10.96
C ASP A 276 16.48 0.59 11.93
N ALA A 277 16.82 -0.60 12.41
CA ALA A 277 16.00 -1.34 13.36
C ALA A 277 15.79 -0.58 14.68
N GLY A 278 16.68 0.35 15.04
CA GLY A 278 16.52 1.20 16.23
C GLY A 278 15.38 2.21 16.13
N GLN A 279 14.89 2.47 14.93
CA GLN A 279 13.73 3.34 14.70
C GLN A 279 12.42 2.56 14.48
N ARG A 280 12.43 1.23 14.53
CA ARG A 280 11.21 0.41 14.44
C ARG A 280 10.49 0.38 15.79
N ASP A 281 9.21 0.71 15.77
CA ASP A 281 8.31 0.66 16.95
C ASP A 281 6.97 0.02 16.52
N GLU A 282 6.94 -1.31 16.54
CA GLU A 282 5.77 -2.09 16.12
C GLU A 282 4.53 -1.82 16.98
N ALA A 283 4.72 -1.50 18.27
CA ALA A 283 3.62 -1.17 19.16
C ALA A 283 2.99 0.18 18.77
N LEU A 284 3.81 1.16 18.39
CA LEU A 284 3.36 2.44 17.88
C LEU A 284 2.68 2.29 16.52
N GLU A 285 3.22 1.45 15.64
CA GLU A 285 2.63 1.15 14.32
C GLU A 285 1.26 0.50 14.45
N ALA A 286 1.12 -0.51 15.33
CA ALA A 286 -0.15 -1.17 15.62
C ALA A 286 -1.19 -0.19 16.18
N ARG A 287 -0.78 0.66 17.13
CA ARG A 287 -1.63 1.69 17.75
C ARG A 287 -2.13 2.71 16.71
N MET A 288 -1.26 3.21 15.85
CA MET A 288 -1.65 4.14 14.79
C MET A 288 -2.49 3.48 13.69
N THR A 289 -2.27 2.22 13.41
CA THR A 289 -3.12 1.44 12.50
C THR A 289 -4.54 1.35 13.05
N LEU A 290 -4.70 1.12 14.35
CA LEU A 290 -5.99 1.14 15.02
C LEU A 290 -6.65 2.53 14.93
N ALA A 291 -5.90 3.61 15.17
CA ALA A 291 -6.40 4.98 15.04
C ALA A 291 -6.92 5.27 13.63
N ARG A 292 -6.16 4.87 12.60
CA ARG A 292 -6.55 5.03 11.18
C ARG A 292 -7.82 4.27 10.84
N LYS A 293 -7.92 3.00 11.25
CA LYS A 293 -9.10 2.15 11.02
C LYS A 293 -10.35 2.77 11.66
N LEU A 294 -10.27 3.13 12.94
CA LEU A 294 -11.38 3.75 13.65
C LEU A 294 -11.79 5.08 13.03
N SER A 295 -10.84 5.94 12.71
CA SER A 295 -11.12 7.23 12.08
C SER A 295 -11.80 7.05 10.72
N SER A 296 -11.32 6.11 9.89
CA SER A 296 -11.93 5.78 8.59
C SER A 296 -13.36 5.31 8.72
N GLN A 297 -13.65 4.40 9.66
CA GLN A 297 -15.00 3.90 9.91
C GLN A 297 -15.94 5.01 10.38
N VAL A 298 -15.51 5.85 11.33
CA VAL A 298 -16.34 6.97 11.82
C VAL A 298 -16.60 7.98 10.71
N LEU A 299 -15.61 8.30 9.87
CA LEU A 299 -15.79 9.20 8.72
C LEU A 299 -16.73 8.58 7.67
N SER A 300 -16.69 7.26 7.47
CA SER A 300 -17.62 6.53 6.61
C SER A 300 -19.05 6.60 7.14
N LEU A 301 -19.25 6.39 8.46
CA LEU A 301 -20.56 6.55 9.11
C LEU A 301 -21.09 7.98 8.94
N ARG A 302 -20.25 8.99 9.16
CA ARG A 302 -20.63 10.40 8.92
C ARG A 302 -21.04 10.64 7.46
N LYS A 303 -20.29 10.08 6.50
CA LYS A 303 -20.59 10.20 5.07
C LYS A 303 -21.93 9.52 4.71
N ARG A 304 -22.18 8.32 5.23
CA ARG A 304 -23.44 7.58 5.04
C ARG A 304 -24.65 8.42 5.45
N GLU A 305 -24.56 9.09 6.59
CA GLU A 305 -25.63 9.91 7.14
C GLU A 305 -25.54 11.40 6.74
N LYS A 306 -24.62 11.76 5.85
CA LYS A 306 -24.40 13.14 5.38
C LYS A 306 -24.10 14.15 6.51
N ILE A 307 -23.46 13.68 7.59
CA ILE A 307 -23.01 14.49 8.72
C ILE A 307 -21.64 15.12 8.36
N ARG A 308 -21.57 16.44 8.31
CA ARG A 308 -20.32 17.15 8.00
C ARG A 308 -19.28 16.91 9.11
N VAL A 309 -18.02 16.66 8.74
CA VAL A 309 -16.94 16.42 9.73
C VAL A 309 -16.75 17.61 10.67
N ARG A 310 -16.90 18.84 10.21
CA ARG A 310 -16.84 20.07 11.05
C ARG A 310 -17.95 20.20 12.09
N GLN A 311 -19.01 19.40 12.01
CA GLN A 311 -20.05 19.35 13.03
C GLN A 311 -19.58 18.45 14.18
N PRO A 312 -19.38 18.99 15.40
CA PRO A 312 -18.97 18.17 16.52
C PRO A 312 -20.08 17.20 16.95
N LEU A 313 -19.73 15.97 17.23
CA LEU A 313 -20.61 14.98 17.86
C LEU A 313 -20.13 14.66 19.27
N ARG A 314 -21.00 14.03 20.05
CA ARG A 314 -20.73 13.81 21.46
C ARG A 314 -19.61 12.80 21.67
N ARG A 315 -19.79 11.57 21.20
CA ARG A 315 -18.84 10.48 21.45
C ARG A 315 -18.91 9.36 20.43
N ILE A 316 -17.88 8.53 20.46
CA ILE A 316 -17.88 7.20 19.88
C ILE A 316 -17.70 6.16 20.99
N MET A 317 -18.24 4.94 20.79
CA MET A 317 -17.97 3.78 21.64
C MET A 317 -17.14 2.78 20.86
N VAL A 318 -16.12 2.23 21.51
CA VAL A 318 -15.22 1.23 20.91
C VAL A 318 -15.03 0.09 21.92
N PRO A 319 -15.35 -1.17 21.57
CA PRO A 319 -15.10 -2.30 22.45
C PRO A 319 -13.60 -2.62 22.49
N ALA A 320 -13.08 -2.90 23.70
CA ALA A 320 -11.73 -3.37 23.95
C ALA A 320 -11.80 -4.60 24.85
N LEU A 321 -11.71 -5.76 24.22
CA LEU A 321 -11.88 -7.05 24.91
C LEU A 321 -10.66 -7.48 25.70
N ASP A 322 -9.53 -6.81 25.50
CA ASP A 322 -8.25 -7.02 26.20
C ASP A 322 -7.65 -5.71 26.67
N ASP A 323 -6.75 -5.79 27.67
CA ASP A 323 -6.12 -4.63 28.28
C ASP A 323 -5.11 -3.92 27.35
N ALA A 324 -4.49 -4.64 26.43
CA ALA A 324 -3.56 -4.07 25.46
C ALA A 324 -4.30 -3.15 24.48
N THR A 325 -5.44 -3.62 23.92
CA THR A 325 -6.32 -2.82 23.06
C THR A 325 -6.86 -1.59 23.80
N ALA A 326 -7.29 -1.75 25.06
CA ALA A 326 -7.76 -0.63 25.87
C ALA A 326 -6.65 0.40 26.16
N GLY A 327 -5.44 -0.08 26.42
CA GLY A 327 -4.25 0.78 26.58
C GLY A 327 -3.94 1.56 25.28
N HIS A 328 -3.96 0.91 24.15
CA HIS A 328 -3.78 1.57 22.85
C HIS A 328 -4.86 2.62 22.59
N LEU A 329 -6.14 2.29 22.81
CA LEU A 329 -7.26 3.23 22.63
C LEU A 329 -7.13 4.46 23.54
N SER A 330 -6.71 4.28 24.78
CA SER A 330 -6.51 5.40 25.69
C SER A 330 -5.45 6.39 25.18
N LEU A 331 -4.35 5.88 24.63
CA LEU A 331 -3.24 6.70 24.10
C LEU A 331 -3.65 7.45 22.81
N ILE A 332 -4.50 6.87 21.97
CA ILE A 332 -4.91 7.49 20.69
C ILE A 332 -6.23 8.24 20.75
N SER A 333 -6.92 8.24 21.89
CA SER A 333 -8.26 8.87 22.05
C SER A 333 -8.27 10.33 21.62
N ALA A 334 -7.29 11.13 22.07
CA ALA A 334 -7.19 12.54 21.70
C ALA A 334 -7.01 12.75 20.19
N LEU A 335 -6.19 11.90 19.53
CA LEU A 335 -5.97 11.91 18.10
C LEU A 335 -7.27 11.61 17.35
N ILE A 336 -7.98 10.55 17.74
CA ILE A 336 -9.26 10.17 17.12
C ILE A 336 -10.29 11.28 17.32
N CYS A 337 -10.45 11.81 18.52
CA CYS A 337 -11.36 12.91 18.81
C CYS A 337 -11.12 14.11 17.89
N SER A 338 -9.87 14.50 17.72
CA SER A 338 -9.48 15.60 16.83
C SER A 338 -9.77 15.30 15.37
N GLU A 339 -9.48 14.07 14.92
CA GLU A 339 -9.60 13.66 13.51
C GLU A 339 -11.05 13.55 13.05
N VAL A 340 -11.91 12.93 13.87
CA VAL A 340 -13.30 12.69 13.51
C VAL A 340 -14.27 13.70 14.12
N ASN A 341 -13.77 14.71 14.84
CA ASN A 341 -14.52 15.76 15.51
C ASN A 341 -15.60 15.22 16.44
N VAL A 342 -15.19 14.38 17.38
CA VAL A 342 -16.01 13.94 18.51
C VAL A 342 -15.38 14.45 19.81
N LYS A 343 -16.16 14.56 20.88
CA LYS A 343 -15.66 15.08 22.16
C LYS A 343 -15.04 13.98 23.03
N GLU A 344 -15.43 12.73 22.81
CA GLU A 344 -15.07 11.62 23.69
C GLU A 344 -14.95 10.30 22.92
N VAL A 345 -14.02 9.44 23.33
CA VAL A 345 -13.93 8.02 22.98
C VAL A 345 -14.26 7.22 24.25
N GLU A 346 -15.39 6.55 24.26
CA GLU A 346 -15.80 5.65 25.35
C GLU A 346 -15.30 4.24 25.03
N ILE A 347 -14.48 3.69 25.93
CA ILE A 347 -13.90 2.36 25.77
C ILE A 347 -14.77 1.37 26.56
N LEU A 348 -15.41 0.42 25.87
CA LEU A 348 -16.20 -0.61 26.49
C LEU A 348 -15.36 -1.85 26.76
N ARG A 349 -15.50 -2.45 27.94
CA ARG A 349 -14.77 -3.67 28.33
C ARG A 349 -15.40 -4.95 27.81
N ASP A 350 -16.58 -4.84 27.23
CA ASP A 350 -17.29 -5.92 26.55
C ASP A 350 -17.94 -5.40 25.26
N ASP A 351 -18.41 -6.30 24.44
CA ASP A 351 -19.12 -5.98 23.19
C ASP A 351 -20.62 -6.28 23.27
N SER A 352 -21.15 -6.52 24.48
CA SER A 352 -22.56 -6.85 24.72
C SER A 352 -23.53 -5.77 24.24
N ALA A 353 -23.03 -4.53 24.12
CA ALA A 353 -23.78 -3.41 23.57
C ALA A 353 -24.00 -3.52 22.04
N PHE A 354 -23.31 -4.43 21.34
CA PHE A 354 -23.35 -4.55 19.87
C PHE A 354 -24.06 -5.84 19.46
N VAL A 355 -25.08 -5.71 18.61
CA VAL A 355 -25.72 -6.87 17.99
C VAL A 355 -24.99 -7.23 16.71
N LYS A 356 -24.21 -8.30 16.75
CA LYS A 356 -23.45 -8.81 15.60
C LYS A 356 -24.21 -9.91 14.88
N LYS A 357 -24.18 -9.89 13.56
CA LYS A 357 -24.71 -10.93 12.67
C LYS A 357 -23.65 -11.36 11.66
N ALA A 358 -23.61 -12.64 11.36
CA ALA A 358 -22.73 -13.18 10.33
C ALA A 358 -23.51 -13.49 9.06
N LYS A 359 -22.90 -13.22 7.90
CA LYS A 359 -23.37 -13.70 6.59
C LYS A 359 -22.27 -14.52 5.94
N ALA A 360 -22.65 -15.62 5.30
CA ALA A 360 -21.74 -16.49 4.59
C ALA A 360 -21.06 -15.76 3.40
N ASP A 361 -19.75 -15.88 3.28
CA ASP A 361 -19.04 -15.48 2.07
C ASP A 361 -19.11 -16.62 1.04
N TYR A 362 -19.97 -16.45 0.03
CA TYR A 362 -20.18 -17.44 -1.02
C TYR A 362 -18.94 -17.66 -1.91
N LYS A 363 -18.02 -16.70 -2.00
CA LYS A 363 -16.77 -16.86 -2.76
C LYS A 363 -15.80 -17.78 -2.02
N ALA A 364 -15.67 -17.58 -0.72
CA ALA A 364 -14.78 -18.36 0.12
C ALA A 364 -15.29 -19.80 0.34
N LEU A 365 -16.58 -19.93 0.62
CA LEU A 365 -17.19 -21.22 0.99
C LEU A 365 -17.72 -22.05 -0.19
N GLY A 366 -18.13 -21.39 -1.29
CA GLY A 366 -18.91 -22.06 -2.34
C GLY A 366 -18.24 -23.25 -2.99
N ARG A 367 -16.92 -23.17 -3.23
CA ARG A 367 -16.15 -24.28 -3.84
C ARG A 367 -15.94 -25.43 -2.87
N ALA A 368 -15.80 -25.18 -1.56
CA ALA A 368 -15.56 -26.20 -0.54
C ALA A 368 -16.88 -26.86 -0.07
N MET A 369 -17.98 -26.12 -0.02
CA MET A 369 -19.23 -26.60 0.57
C MET A 369 -20.20 -27.19 -0.45
N GLY A 370 -20.11 -26.85 -1.74
CA GLY A 370 -20.94 -27.43 -2.79
C GLY A 370 -22.44 -27.50 -2.46
N PRO A 371 -23.05 -28.72 -2.45
CA PRO A 371 -24.48 -28.88 -2.14
C PRO A 371 -24.86 -28.48 -0.70
N ARG A 372 -23.92 -28.49 0.23
CA ARG A 372 -24.15 -28.10 1.64
C ARG A 372 -24.24 -26.58 1.82
N MET A 373 -23.85 -25.77 0.82
CA MET A 373 -23.74 -24.33 0.93
C MET A 373 -25.03 -23.67 1.48
N LYS A 374 -26.20 -24.18 1.11
CA LYS A 374 -27.47 -23.62 1.59
C LYS A 374 -27.69 -23.86 3.10
N ALA A 375 -27.38 -25.05 3.59
CA ALA A 375 -27.47 -25.39 5.01
C ALA A 375 -26.44 -24.58 5.83
N VAL A 376 -25.18 -24.53 5.35
CA VAL A 376 -24.12 -23.77 5.97
C VAL A 376 -24.46 -22.27 6.04
N ALA A 377 -24.96 -21.66 4.96
CA ALA A 377 -25.36 -20.26 4.95
C ALA A 377 -26.51 -19.98 5.90
N SER A 378 -27.47 -20.90 6.02
CA SER A 378 -28.58 -20.80 6.98
C SER A 378 -28.07 -20.85 8.42
N ALA A 379 -27.20 -21.79 8.74
CA ALA A 379 -26.60 -21.93 10.07
C ALA A 379 -25.73 -20.70 10.45
N ILE A 380 -24.93 -20.19 9.52
CA ILE A 380 -24.17 -18.93 9.72
C ILE A 380 -25.14 -17.77 10.00
N GLY A 381 -26.24 -17.64 9.25
CA GLY A 381 -27.23 -16.59 9.46
C GLY A 381 -28.01 -16.71 10.79
N ALA A 382 -28.03 -17.91 11.38
CA ALA A 382 -28.69 -18.19 12.68
C ALA A 382 -27.73 -18.02 13.88
N MET A 383 -26.42 -17.75 13.66
CA MET A 383 -25.46 -17.54 14.73
C MET A 383 -25.89 -16.39 15.64
N THR A 384 -25.73 -16.60 16.94
CA THR A 384 -25.97 -15.54 17.93
C THR A 384 -24.81 -14.53 17.91
N SER A 385 -25.04 -13.35 18.50
CA SER A 385 -23.96 -12.34 18.66
C SER A 385 -22.80 -12.90 19.46
N ALA A 386 -23.06 -13.76 20.46
CA ALA A 386 -22.02 -14.43 21.24
C ALA A 386 -21.17 -15.39 20.40
N ASP A 387 -21.77 -16.13 19.47
CA ASP A 387 -21.06 -17.03 18.55
C ASP A 387 -20.17 -16.24 17.59
N VAL A 388 -20.66 -15.11 17.09
CA VAL A 388 -19.89 -14.23 16.21
C VAL A 388 -18.71 -13.62 16.95
N THR A 389 -18.91 -13.15 18.19
CA THR A 389 -17.83 -12.63 19.02
C THR A 389 -16.78 -13.71 19.33
N LYS A 390 -17.22 -14.94 19.60
CA LYS A 390 -16.32 -16.08 19.81
C LYS A 390 -15.49 -16.36 18.57
N LEU A 391 -16.11 -16.37 17.38
CA LEU A 391 -15.40 -16.53 16.11
C LEU A 391 -14.37 -15.44 15.86
N GLU A 392 -14.69 -14.19 16.18
CA GLU A 392 -13.73 -13.06 16.05
C GLU A 392 -12.54 -13.19 17.00
N ARG A 393 -12.80 -13.61 18.25
CA ARG A 393 -11.77 -13.75 19.27
C ARG A 393 -10.86 -14.96 19.04
N ASP A 394 -11.46 -16.11 18.77
CA ASP A 394 -10.75 -17.40 18.72
C ASP A 394 -10.23 -17.70 17.28
N GLY A 395 -10.70 -16.92 16.27
CA GLY A 395 -10.35 -17.09 14.86
C GLY A 395 -11.05 -18.27 14.18
N VAL A 396 -11.54 -19.24 14.95
CA VAL A 396 -12.18 -20.47 14.48
C VAL A 396 -13.38 -20.82 15.36
N LEU A 397 -14.46 -21.31 14.74
CA LEU A 397 -15.64 -21.81 15.41
C LEU A 397 -16.13 -23.09 14.74
N SER A 398 -16.40 -24.13 15.51
CA SER A 398 -17.09 -25.33 15.01
C SER A 398 -18.57 -25.04 14.87
N LEU A 399 -19.11 -25.14 13.64
CA LEU A 399 -20.51 -24.90 13.32
C LEU A 399 -21.16 -26.18 12.80
N ASP A 400 -22.26 -26.58 13.39
CA ASP A 400 -23.13 -27.66 12.87
C ASP A 400 -24.19 -27.05 11.93
N PRO A 401 -24.15 -27.36 10.61
CA PRO A 401 -25.11 -26.87 9.66
C PRO A 401 -26.54 -27.51 9.82
N GLY A 402 -26.68 -28.53 10.65
CA GLY A 402 -27.94 -29.25 10.83
C GLY A 402 -28.34 -30.16 9.65
N ASP A 403 -27.38 -30.51 8.79
CA ASP A 403 -27.59 -31.34 7.59
C ASP A 403 -27.27 -32.82 7.82
N GLY A 404 -27.01 -33.22 9.07
CA GLY A 404 -26.67 -34.58 9.46
C GLY A 404 -25.27 -35.04 9.08
N GLN A 405 -24.40 -34.12 8.66
CA GLN A 405 -22.98 -34.37 8.36
C GLN A 405 -22.09 -33.77 9.44
N VAL A 406 -20.75 -34.00 9.30
CA VAL A 406 -19.75 -33.51 10.24
C VAL A 406 -19.80 -31.99 10.34
N PRO A 407 -19.73 -31.41 11.56
CA PRO A 407 -19.58 -29.97 11.75
C PRO A 407 -18.43 -29.39 10.95
N ILE A 408 -18.56 -28.15 10.55
CA ILE A 408 -17.52 -27.44 9.77
C ILE A 408 -16.71 -26.51 10.66
N GLU A 409 -15.43 -26.38 10.36
CA GLU A 409 -14.58 -25.35 10.93
C GLU A 409 -14.79 -24.02 10.19
N LEU A 410 -15.46 -23.07 10.85
CA LEU A 410 -15.73 -21.76 10.34
C LEU A 410 -14.60 -20.81 10.78
N THR A 411 -14.05 -20.03 9.84
CA THR A 411 -13.05 -19.00 10.13
C THR A 411 -13.61 -17.62 9.79
N THR A 412 -12.96 -16.57 10.26
CA THR A 412 -13.34 -15.18 9.94
C THR A 412 -13.31 -14.88 8.44
N ALA A 413 -12.50 -15.60 7.65
CA ALA A 413 -12.44 -15.50 6.19
C ALA A 413 -13.70 -16.06 5.49
N HIS A 414 -14.47 -16.90 6.17
CA HIS A 414 -15.67 -17.57 5.64
C HIS A 414 -16.96 -16.75 5.82
N VAL A 415 -16.89 -15.63 6.54
CA VAL A 415 -18.07 -14.84 6.91
C VAL A 415 -17.84 -13.36 6.73
N THR A 416 -18.89 -12.64 6.39
CA THR A 416 -18.95 -11.18 6.50
C THR A 416 -19.72 -10.83 7.77
N ILE A 417 -19.04 -10.24 8.75
CA ILE A 417 -19.67 -9.82 10.01
C ILE A 417 -20.30 -8.45 9.80
N GLN A 418 -21.56 -8.33 10.17
CA GLN A 418 -22.33 -7.10 10.13
C GLN A 418 -22.85 -6.78 11.52
N THR A 419 -22.81 -5.51 11.89
CA THR A 419 -23.35 -5.03 13.16
C THR A 419 -24.63 -4.24 12.85
N GLU A 420 -25.67 -4.46 13.61
CA GLU A 420 -26.94 -3.71 13.48
C GLU A 420 -26.78 -2.36 14.19
N ASP A 421 -27.41 -1.33 13.60
CA ASP A 421 -27.46 -0.03 14.25
C ASP A 421 -28.35 -0.13 15.51
N ILE A 422 -27.85 0.37 16.62
CA ILE A 422 -28.56 0.48 17.89
C ILE A 422 -29.40 1.77 17.87
N PRO A 423 -30.57 1.84 18.45
CA PRO A 423 -31.35 3.07 18.49
C PRO A 423 -30.54 4.25 18.99
N GLY A 424 -30.34 5.28 18.12
CA GLY A 424 -29.55 6.47 18.40
C GLY A 424 -28.05 6.35 18.08
N TRP A 425 -27.57 5.20 17.66
CA TRP A 425 -26.17 4.94 17.32
C TRP A 425 -26.03 4.42 15.90
N LEU A 426 -25.00 4.89 15.22
CA LEU A 426 -24.58 4.36 13.93
C LEU A 426 -23.40 3.43 14.16
N VAL A 427 -23.52 2.18 13.73
CA VAL A 427 -22.50 1.16 14.01
C VAL A 427 -21.78 0.76 12.73
N SER A 428 -20.47 0.53 12.83
CA SER A 428 -19.64 -0.06 11.78
C SER A 428 -18.72 -1.10 12.39
N SER A 429 -18.61 -2.24 11.72
CA SER A 429 -17.65 -3.30 12.06
C SER A 429 -16.94 -3.72 10.79
N GLU A 430 -15.61 -3.51 10.72
CA GLU A 430 -14.78 -3.82 9.56
C GLU A 430 -13.35 -4.13 10.02
N GLY A 431 -12.77 -5.17 9.44
CA GLY A 431 -11.37 -5.55 9.70
C GLY A 431 -11.07 -5.85 11.17
N GLY A 432 -12.04 -6.48 11.90
CA GLY A 432 -11.90 -6.85 13.32
C GLY A 432 -12.08 -5.69 14.29
N VAL A 433 -12.45 -4.50 13.83
CA VAL A 433 -12.66 -3.31 14.66
C VAL A 433 -14.11 -2.88 14.56
N THR A 434 -14.75 -2.67 15.71
CA THR A 434 -16.15 -2.18 15.79
C THR A 434 -16.16 -0.79 16.41
N VAL A 435 -16.98 0.10 15.89
CA VAL A 435 -17.20 1.44 16.44
C VAL A 435 -18.66 1.84 16.33
N ALA A 436 -19.19 2.47 17.36
CA ALA A 436 -20.50 3.12 17.33
C ALA A 436 -20.34 4.64 17.47
N LEU A 437 -21.03 5.39 16.63
CA LEU A 437 -21.07 6.85 16.62
C LEU A 437 -22.40 7.34 17.19
N ASP A 438 -22.36 8.17 18.23
CA ASP A 438 -23.53 8.80 18.82
C ASP A 438 -24.17 9.80 17.85
N ALA A 439 -25.30 9.43 17.25
CA ALA A 439 -26.04 10.24 16.30
C ALA A 439 -27.25 10.97 16.93
N VAL A 440 -27.53 10.78 18.23
CA VAL A 440 -28.72 11.34 18.90
C VAL A 440 -28.72 12.86 18.86
N SER A 441 -27.58 13.48 19.06
CA SER A 441 -27.41 14.94 18.99
C SER A 441 -27.76 15.52 17.61
N TYR A 442 -27.63 14.71 16.55
CA TYR A 442 -27.92 15.13 15.18
C TYR A 442 -29.41 15.07 14.83
N THR A 443 -30.11 14.03 15.31
CA THR A 443 -31.57 13.89 15.05
C THR A 443 -32.37 15.03 15.68
N HIS A 444 -31.95 15.51 16.84
CA HIS A 444 -32.58 16.67 17.49
C HIS A 444 -32.33 18.00 16.72
N LEU A 445 -31.09 18.21 16.24
CA LEU A 445 -30.74 19.39 15.44
C LEU A 445 -31.46 19.40 14.08
N ARG A 446 -31.55 18.25 13.40
CA ARG A 446 -32.25 18.11 12.14
C ARG A 446 -33.77 18.29 12.28
N ALA A 447 -34.36 17.87 13.39
CA ALA A 447 -35.76 18.10 13.72
C ALA A 447 -36.04 19.60 13.94
N HIS A 448 -35.12 20.36 14.48
CA HIS A 448 -35.21 21.82 14.63
C HIS A 448 -35.03 22.57 13.30
N GLU A 449 -34.13 22.12 12.42
CA GLU A 449 -33.95 22.74 11.08
C GLU A 449 -35.17 22.51 10.17
N THR A 450 -35.73 21.31 10.19
CA THR A 450 -36.96 21.01 9.42
C THR A 450 -38.21 21.74 9.96
N LYS A 451 -38.26 22.09 11.24
CA LYS A 451 -39.30 22.97 11.78
C LYS A 451 -39.14 24.43 11.36
N LYS A 452 -37.91 24.95 11.28
CA LYS A 452 -37.64 26.31 10.79
C LYS A 452 -37.97 26.53 9.30
N HIS A 453 -37.83 25.48 8.47
CA HIS A 453 -38.17 25.55 7.04
C HIS A 453 -39.68 25.33 6.75
N ARG A 454 -40.52 25.02 7.76
CA ARG A 454 -41.96 24.91 7.60
C ARG A 454 -42.74 26.13 8.11
N VAL A 455 -42.04 27.18 8.55
CA VAL A 455 -42.62 28.42 9.10
C VAL A 455 -42.08 29.67 8.37
N CYS A 456 -41.66 29.54 7.10
CA CYS A 456 -41.41 30.63 6.19
C CYS A 456 -42.11 30.36 4.87
#